data_2a329a71e9ee5f68e7c0c576c576e0cf
#
_entry.id   2a329a71e9ee5f68e7c0c576c576e0cf
#
_cell.length_a   1.000
_cell.length_b   1.000
_cell.length_c   1.000
_cell.angle_alpha   90.00
_cell.angle_beta   90.00
_cell.angle_gamma   90.00
#
_symmetry.space_group_name_H-M   'P 1'
#
loop_
_entity.id
_entity.type
_entity.pdbx_description
1 polymer ?
#
loop_
_entity_poly.entity_id
_entity_poly.type
_entity_poly.pdbx_seq_one_letter_code
_entity_poly.pdbx_strand_id
1 'polypeptide(L)'
;MNNNRLTENGFTLLESLVVLSLASVLLTVLFTAVPPVYTHLAVRQKTEQLQKDIQLAQETAIAEHKRTKITFLPKEHKYKLQSAGRNVERSFDSLHITLVTLPESLEFNEKGHPNSGGKIQLKSAGFTYEITVYLGSGNVHAERK
;
A
#
# COMPACT_ATOMS: atom_id res chain seq x y z
N MET A 1 -10.67 -14.79 -68.60
CA MET A 1 -10.93 -15.48 -67.33
C MET A 1 -9.63 -15.52 -66.57
N ASN A 2 -9.45 -14.60 -65.62
CA ASN A 2 -8.25 -14.50 -64.77
C ASN A 2 -8.50 -15.29 -63.48
N ASN A 3 -7.92 -16.46 -63.36
CA ASN A 3 -7.91 -17.23 -62.11
C ASN A 3 -6.77 -16.71 -61.22
N ASN A 4 -7.05 -15.70 -60.41
CA ASN A 4 -6.21 -15.40 -59.25
C ASN A 4 -6.41 -16.50 -58.20
N ARG A 5 -5.59 -17.54 -58.24
CA ARG A 5 -5.43 -18.45 -57.12
C ARG A 5 -4.68 -17.71 -56.04
N LEU A 6 -5.39 -17.27 -55.02
CA LEU A 6 -4.79 -16.84 -53.77
C LEU A 6 -4.06 -18.09 -53.21
N THR A 7 -2.76 -18.07 -53.20
CA THR A 7 -1.96 -19.07 -52.50
C THR A 7 -2.18 -18.86 -50.98
N GLU A 8 -3.05 -19.68 -50.43
CA GLU A 8 -3.16 -19.77 -48.96
C GLU A 8 -1.89 -20.43 -48.43
N ASN A 9 -0.96 -19.63 -47.94
CA ASN A 9 0.21 -20.12 -47.25
C ASN A 9 -0.25 -20.64 -45.88
N GLY A 10 -0.38 -21.97 -45.76
CA GLY A 10 -0.65 -22.62 -44.49
C GLY A 10 0.53 -22.46 -43.53
N PHE A 11 0.23 -22.28 -42.26
CA PHE A 11 1.24 -22.19 -41.18
C PHE A 11 2.03 -23.49 -41.12
N THR A 12 3.35 -23.41 -41.13
CA THR A 12 4.20 -24.61 -41.04
C THR A 12 4.30 -25.09 -39.59
N LEU A 13 4.46 -26.40 -39.39
CA LEU A 13 4.63 -27.01 -38.06
C LEU A 13 5.84 -26.40 -37.35
N LEU A 14 6.92 -26.11 -38.09
CA LEU A 14 8.11 -25.47 -37.58
C LEU A 14 7.81 -24.05 -37.04
N GLU A 15 7.04 -23.26 -37.75
CA GLU A 15 6.66 -21.90 -37.37
C GLU A 15 5.83 -21.90 -36.09
N SER A 16 4.86 -22.81 -35.97
CA SER A 16 4.07 -23.01 -34.76
C SER A 16 4.98 -23.37 -33.54
N LEU A 17 5.98 -24.23 -33.77
CA LEU A 17 6.93 -24.62 -32.72
C LEU A 17 7.79 -23.45 -32.25
N VAL A 18 8.26 -22.63 -33.19
CA VAL A 18 9.04 -21.42 -32.89
C VAL A 18 8.18 -20.41 -32.10
N VAL A 19 6.96 -20.16 -32.53
CA VAL A 19 6.04 -19.24 -31.84
C VAL A 19 5.73 -19.72 -30.43
N LEU A 20 5.43 -21.00 -30.23
CA LEU A 20 5.19 -21.58 -28.92
C LEU A 20 6.42 -21.51 -28.00
N SER A 21 7.61 -21.73 -28.53
CA SER A 21 8.86 -21.62 -27.76
C SER A 21 9.10 -20.19 -27.30
N LEU A 22 8.94 -19.21 -28.18
CA LEU A 22 9.05 -17.79 -27.84
C LEU A 22 7.99 -17.38 -26.81
N ALA A 23 6.76 -17.80 -26.99
CA ALA A 23 5.67 -17.51 -26.05
C ALA A 23 5.97 -18.10 -24.66
N SER A 24 6.49 -19.32 -24.58
CA SER A 24 6.85 -19.93 -23.28
C SER A 24 7.95 -19.20 -22.56
N VAL A 25 8.97 -18.70 -23.27
CA VAL A 25 10.05 -17.89 -22.70
C VAL A 25 9.49 -16.56 -22.17
N LEU A 26 8.65 -15.87 -22.95
CA LEU A 26 8.03 -14.61 -22.53
C LEU A 26 7.16 -14.80 -21.28
N LEU A 27 6.35 -15.85 -21.23
CA LEU A 27 5.52 -16.18 -20.08
C LEU A 27 6.39 -16.44 -18.82
N THR A 28 7.48 -17.18 -18.97
CA THR A 28 8.39 -17.46 -17.86
C THR A 28 8.96 -16.15 -17.28
N VAL A 29 9.40 -15.23 -18.12
CA VAL A 29 9.89 -13.91 -17.69
C VAL A 29 8.80 -13.10 -16.98
N LEU A 30 7.58 -13.08 -17.53
CA LEU A 30 6.46 -12.38 -16.91
C LEU A 30 6.14 -12.93 -15.52
N PHE A 31 6.06 -14.24 -15.36
CA PHE A 31 5.76 -14.86 -14.06
C PHE A 31 6.83 -14.61 -13.00
N THR A 32 8.08 -14.43 -13.38
CA THR A 32 9.17 -14.16 -12.42
C THR A 32 9.31 -12.67 -12.08
N ALA A 33 9.03 -11.75 -13.01
CA ALA A 33 9.23 -10.32 -12.83
C ALA A 33 8.07 -9.60 -12.13
N VAL A 34 6.85 -10.09 -12.31
CA VAL A 34 5.62 -9.39 -11.88
C VAL A 34 5.38 -9.43 -10.36
N PRO A 35 5.54 -10.54 -9.61
CA PRO A 35 5.22 -10.61 -8.19
C PRO A 35 5.89 -9.55 -7.31
N PRO A 36 7.20 -9.25 -7.43
CA PRO A 36 7.85 -8.27 -6.57
C PRO A 36 7.32 -6.84 -6.77
N VAL A 37 6.86 -6.51 -7.97
CA VAL A 37 6.29 -5.19 -8.28
C VAL A 37 4.96 -4.98 -7.55
N TYR A 38 4.08 -5.97 -7.55
CA TYR A 38 2.80 -5.91 -6.85
C TYR A 38 2.98 -5.74 -5.35
N THR A 39 3.90 -6.48 -4.75
CA THR A 39 4.17 -6.39 -3.31
C THR A 39 4.68 -5.00 -2.93
N HIS A 40 5.61 -4.45 -3.70
CA HIS A 40 6.11 -3.10 -3.48
C HIS A 40 5.01 -2.04 -3.55
N LEU A 41 4.15 -2.12 -4.58
CA LEU A 41 3.02 -1.20 -4.75
C LEU A 41 2.01 -1.31 -3.60
N ALA A 42 1.70 -2.53 -3.16
CA ALA A 42 0.78 -2.75 -2.05
C ALA A 42 1.28 -2.13 -0.74
N VAL A 43 2.57 -2.34 -0.39
CA VAL A 43 3.16 -1.72 0.80
C VAL A 43 3.13 -0.21 0.72
N ARG A 44 3.53 0.35 -0.42
CA ARG A 44 3.51 1.78 -0.66
C ARG A 44 2.10 2.37 -0.51
N GLN A 45 1.11 1.79 -1.17
CA GLN A 45 -0.28 2.25 -1.11
C GLN A 45 -0.83 2.25 0.31
N LYS A 46 -0.58 1.18 1.08
CA LYS A 46 -1.01 1.08 2.48
C LYS A 46 -0.29 2.10 3.37
N THR A 47 0.98 2.36 3.11
CA THR A 47 1.75 3.40 3.81
C THR A 47 1.18 4.79 3.54
N GLU A 48 0.93 5.12 2.27
CA GLU A 48 0.32 6.39 1.87
C GLU A 48 -1.11 6.51 2.43
N GLN A 49 -1.88 5.44 2.47
CA GLN A 49 -3.21 5.41 3.07
C GLN A 49 -3.15 5.73 4.56
N LEU A 50 -2.28 5.06 5.31
CA LEU A 50 -2.12 5.32 6.74
C LEU A 50 -1.67 6.76 7.01
N GLN A 51 -0.74 7.28 6.22
CA GLN A 51 -0.29 8.67 6.32
C GLN A 51 -1.46 9.64 6.14
N LYS A 52 -2.28 9.43 5.10
CA LYS A 52 -3.47 10.25 4.83
C LYS A 52 -4.52 10.13 5.93
N ASP A 53 -4.74 8.94 6.47
CA ASP A 53 -5.71 8.73 7.55
C ASP A 53 -5.25 9.41 8.86
N ILE A 54 -3.94 9.47 9.14
CA ILE A 54 -3.39 10.22 10.27
C ILE A 54 -3.59 11.73 10.06
N GLN A 55 -3.30 12.24 8.85
CA GLN A 55 -3.55 13.64 8.50
C GLN A 55 -5.03 14.00 8.59
N LEU A 56 -5.89 13.14 8.06
CA LEU A 56 -7.34 13.31 8.14
C LEU A 56 -7.84 13.37 9.59
N ALA A 57 -7.29 12.53 10.48
CA ALA A 57 -7.61 12.57 11.89
C ALA A 57 -7.24 13.92 12.51
N GLN A 58 -6.06 14.44 12.19
CA GLN A 58 -5.63 15.75 12.64
C GLN A 58 -6.52 16.88 12.13
N GLU A 59 -6.79 16.90 10.82
CA GLU A 59 -7.64 17.91 10.19
C GLU A 59 -9.07 17.88 10.74
N THR A 60 -9.62 16.68 10.95
CA THR A 60 -10.96 16.52 11.53
C THR A 60 -11.00 17.01 12.98
N ALA A 61 -9.95 16.76 13.77
CA ALA A 61 -9.86 17.26 15.13
C ALA A 61 -9.93 18.80 15.18
N ILE A 62 -9.26 19.46 14.25
CA ILE A 62 -9.27 20.92 14.13
C ILE A 62 -10.62 21.42 13.63
N ALA A 63 -11.15 20.83 12.55
CA ALA A 63 -12.38 21.29 11.89
C ALA A 63 -13.63 21.14 12.77
N GLU A 64 -13.72 20.03 13.49
CA GLU A 64 -14.89 19.73 14.34
C GLU A 64 -14.70 20.15 15.80
N HIS A 65 -13.53 20.69 16.18
CA HIS A 65 -13.17 21.03 17.56
C HIS A 65 -13.42 19.86 18.53
N LYS A 66 -13.06 18.64 18.10
CA LYS A 66 -13.23 17.41 18.86
C LYS A 66 -11.98 16.55 18.77
N ARG A 67 -11.69 15.85 19.85
CA ARG A 67 -10.58 14.90 19.87
C ARG A 67 -10.82 13.77 18.88
N THR A 68 -9.79 13.39 18.17
CA THR A 68 -9.75 12.21 17.30
C THR A 68 -8.71 11.23 17.83
N LYS A 69 -8.95 9.94 17.58
CA LYS A 69 -8.09 8.87 18.08
C LYS A 69 -7.84 7.83 17.00
N ILE A 70 -6.59 7.44 16.86
CA ILE A 70 -6.18 6.29 16.05
C ILE A 70 -5.64 5.23 17.00
N THR A 71 -6.20 4.04 16.96
CA THR A 71 -5.74 2.89 17.75
C THR A 71 -5.15 1.86 16.80
N PHE A 72 -3.87 1.54 16.98
CA PHE A 72 -3.16 0.53 16.22
C PHE A 72 -3.32 -0.83 16.90
N LEU A 73 -3.64 -1.84 16.13
CA LEU A 73 -3.80 -3.22 16.57
C LEU A 73 -2.85 -4.12 15.75
N PRO A 74 -1.55 -4.12 16.05
CA PRO A 74 -0.56 -4.84 15.25
C PRO A 74 -0.82 -6.35 15.15
N LYS A 75 -1.32 -6.96 16.22
CA LYS A 75 -1.66 -8.40 16.27
C LYS A 75 -2.84 -8.77 15.38
N GLU A 76 -3.74 -7.82 15.14
CA GLU A 76 -4.92 -8.01 14.29
C GLU A 76 -4.70 -7.46 12.86
N HIS A 77 -3.49 -7.00 12.54
CA HIS A 77 -3.14 -6.37 11.26
C HIS A 77 -4.11 -5.26 10.83
N LYS A 78 -4.54 -4.42 11.79
CA LYS A 78 -5.49 -3.33 11.54
C LYS A 78 -5.26 -2.12 12.44
N TYR A 79 -5.91 -1.02 12.09
CA TYR A 79 -6.05 0.16 12.93
C TYR A 79 -7.49 0.68 12.88
N LYS A 80 -7.88 1.39 13.93
CA LYS A 80 -9.19 2.02 14.07
C LYS A 80 -9.02 3.52 14.16
N LEU A 81 -9.76 4.23 13.35
CA LEU A 81 -9.87 5.69 13.38
C LEU A 81 -11.21 6.05 14.02
N GLN A 82 -11.18 6.76 15.13
CA GLN A 82 -12.35 7.26 15.85
C GLN A 82 -12.37 8.78 15.78
N SER A 83 -13.39 9.32 15.13
CA SER A 83 -13.55 10.76 14.95
C SER A 83 -15.03 11.14 14.99
N ALA A 84 -15.40 12.09 15.83
CA ALA A 84 -16.72 12.72 15.89
C ALA A 84 -17.92 11.76 15.76
N GLY A 85 -17.86 10.60 16.41
CA GLY A 85 -18.90 9.57 16.36
C GLY A 85 -18.83 8.63 15.15
N ARG A 86 -17.80 8.79 14.29
CA ARG A 86 -17.50 7.86 13.21
C ARG A 86 -16.35 6.94 13.61
N ASN A 87 -16.55 5.65 13.39
CA ASN A 87 -15.52 4.64 13.59
C ASN A 87 -15.22 3.99 12.24
N VAL A 88 -13.98 4.13 11.79
CA VAL A 88 -13.49 3.50 10.56
C VAL A 88 -12.41 2.50 10.95
N GLU A 89 -12.57 1.26 10.52
CA GLU A 89 -11.57 0.21 10.69
C GLU A 89 -10.89 -0.06 9.34
N ARG A 90 -9.58 -0.15 9.36
CA ARG A 90 -8.75 -0.41 8.18
C ARG A 90 -7.82 -1.58 8.42
N SER A 91 -7.75 -2.49 7.45
CA SER A 91 -6.82 -3.62 7.47
C SER A 91 -5.52 -3.30 6.72
N PHE A 92 -4.43 -3.84 7.25
CA PHE A 92 -3.14 -3.86 6.58
C PHE A 92 -2.91 -5.15 5.77
N ASP A 93 -3.92 -6.05 5.74
CA ASP A 93 -3.86 -7.36 5.08
C ASP A 93 -2.62 -8.18 5.51
N SER A 94 -1.71 -8.45 4.59
CA SER A 94 -0.50 -9.25 4.82
C SER A 94 0.72 -8.45 5.31
N LEU A 95 0.56 -7.14 5.66
CA LEU A 95 1.68 -6.33 6.10
C LEU A 95 1.96 -6.50 7.58
N HIS A 96 3.23 -6.62 7.94
CA HIS A 96 3.67 -6.58 9.33
C HIS A 96 3.86 -5.13 9.77
N ILE A 97 3.12 -4.76 10.82
CA ILE A 97 3.24 -3.45 11.46
C ILE A 97 4.08 -3.61 12.71
N THR A 98 5.03 -2.71 12.88
CA THR A 98 5.82 -2.60 14.10
C THR A 98 5.75 -1.16 14.60
N LEU A 99 5.22 -0.97 15.79
CA LEU A 99 5.29 0.31 16.50
C LEU A 99 6.69 0.40 17.11
N VAL A 100 7.53 1.29 16.58
CA VAL A 100 8.94 1.41 17.05
C VAL A 100 9.01 2.29 18.29
N THR A 101 8.47 3.49 18.21
CA THR A 101 8.43 4.46 19.30
C THR A 101 7.06 5.10 19.47
N LEU A 102 6.14 4.87 18.53
CA LEU A 102 4.76 5.34 18.65
C LEU A 102 3.97 4.42 19.58
N PRO A 103 3.15 4.95 20.50
CA PRO A 103 2.25 4.13 21.32
C PRO A 103 1.12 3.53 20.48
N GLU A 104 0.42 2.53 21.04
CA GLU A 104 -0.74 1.90 20.37
C GLU A 104 -1.90 2.87 20.11
N SER A 105 -1.92 4.01 20.78
CA SER A 105 -2.95 5.03 20.63
C SER A 105 -2.35 6.40 20.35
N LEU A 106 -2.70 6.95 19.20
CA LEU A 106 -2.36 8.33 18.79
C LEU A 106 -3.64 9.16 18.86
N GLU A 107 -3.63 10.23 19.66
CA GLU A 107 -4.77 11.12 19.83
C GLU A 107 -4.39 12.54 19.42
N PHE A 108 -5.27 13.20 18.68
CA PHE A 108 -5.17 14.62 18.37
C PHE A 108 -6.17 15.40 19.21
N ASN A 109 -5.73 16.49 19.81
CA ASN A 109 -6.62 17.39 20.52
C ASN A 109 -7.37 18.31 19.52
N GLU A 110 -8.26 19.14 20.02
CA GLU A 110 -9.08 20.08 19.24
C GLU A 110 -8.27 21.12 18.44
N LYS A 111 -6.98 21.28 18.76
CA LYS A 111 -6.05 22.16 18.04
C LYS A 111 -5.16 21.37 17.05
N GLY A 112 -5.38 20.07 16.91
CA GLY A 112 -4.61 19.21 16.03
C GLY A 112 -3.23 18.80 16.57
N HIS A 113 -2.94 19.04 17.86
CA HIS A 113 -1.67 18.60 18.45
C HIS A 113 -1.79 17.13 18.87
N PRO A 114 -0.83 16.28 18.47
CA PRO A 114 -0.84 14.90 18.89
C PRO A 114 -0.39 14.76 20.36
N ASN A 115 -0.93 13.76 21.05
CA ASN A 115 -0.52 13.40 22.41
C ASN A 115 0.87 12.78 22.47
N SER A 116 1.37 12.26 21.36
CA SER A 116 2.67 11.59 21.24
C SER A 116 3.19 11.67 19.82
N GLY A 117 4.51 11.60 19.69
CA GLY A 117 5.20 11.42 18.41
C GLY A 117 5.91 10.08 18.40
N GLY A 118 6.31 9.64 17.22
CA GLY A 118 7.05 8.39 17.11
C GLY A 118 7.04 7.80 15.71
N LYS A 119 7.51 6.56 15.61
CA LYS A 119 7.76 5.86 14.37
C LYS A 119 6.99 4.55 14.29
N ILE A 120 6.44 4.30 13.11
CA ILE A 120 5.78 3.05 12.73
C ILE A 120 6.50 2.49 11.53
N GLN A 121 6.75 1.19 11.52
CA GLN A 121 7.29 0.49 10.35
C GLN A 121 6.27 -0.47 9.77
N LEU A 122 6.11 -0.41 8.45
CA LEU A 122 5.33 -1.36 7.67
C LEU A 122 6.29 -2.20 6.82
N LYS A 123 6.22 -3.52 6.97
CA LYS A 123 7.13 -4.48 6.30
C LYS A 123 6.35 -5.51 5.52
N SER A 124 6.82 -5.82 4.32
CA SER A 124 6.38 -6.99 3.54
C SER A 124 7.42 -7.35 2.48
N ALA A 125 7.71 -8.65 2.34
CA ALA A 125 8.53 -9.24 1.29
C ALA A 125 9.81 -8.45 0.94
N GLY A 126 10.58 -8.04 1.96
CA GLY A 126 11.85 -7.33 1.79
C GLY A 126 11.74 -5.81 1.64
N PHE A 127 10.54 -5.26 1.64
CA PHE A 127 10.32 -3.80 1.63
C PHE A 127 9.93 -3.31 3.02
N THR A 128 10.56 -2.21 3.44
CA THR A 128 10.25 -1.54 4.70
C THR A 128 9.96 -0.07 4.44
N TYR A 129 8.83 0.40 4.94
CA TYR A 129 8.49 1.82 4.99
C TYR A 129 8.39 2.26 6.45
N GLU A 130 8.87 3.46 6.73
CA GLU A 130 8.79 4.06 8.06
C GLU A 130 7.94 5.32 7.98
N ILE A 131 6.96 5.42 8.86
CA ILE A 131 6.14 6.62 9.05
C ILE A 131 6.57 7.25 10.36
N THR A 132 6.93 8.53 10.31
CA THR A 132 7.29 9.34 11.48
C THR A 132 6.18 10.36 11.74
N VAL A 133 5.65 10.36 12.96
CA VAL A 133 4.72 11.38 13.46
C VAL A 133 5.50 12.32 14.38
N TYR A 134 5.51 13.61 14.03
CA TYR A 134 6.23 14.61 14.80
C TYR A 134 5.39 15.16 15.94
N LEU A 135 5.91 15.04 17.18
CA LEU A 135 5.31 15.65 18.34
C LEU A 135 5.31 17.19 18.18
N GLY A 136 4.22 17.84 18.48
CA GLY A 136 4.07 19.29 18.37
C GLY A 136 3.34 19.73 17.13
N SER A 137 3.87 19.48 15.93
CA SER A 137 3.18 19.84 14.68
C SER A 137 2.14 18.81 14.24
N GLY A 138 2.29 17.55 14.64
CA GLY A 138 1.48 16.45 14.12
C GLY A 138 1.78 16.08 12.67
N ASN A 139 2.79 16.71 12.06
CA ASN A 139 3.20 16.39 10.70
C ASN A 139 3.58 14.91 10.60
N VAL A 140 3.26 14.33 9.45
CA VAL A 140 3.50 12.92 9.17
C VAL A 140 4.39 12.80 7.95
N HIS A 141 5.49 12.10 8.07
CA HIS A 141 6.41 11.83 6.98
C HIS A 141 6.57 10.33 6.79
N ALA A 142 6.48 9.88 5.55
CA ALA A 142 6.69 8.48 5.19
C ALA A 142 7.91 8.37 4.28
N GLU A 143 8.80 7.45 4.60
CA GLU A 143 10.01 7.18 3.82
C GLU A 143 10.23 5.68 3.65
N ARG A 144 10.90 5.29 2.57
CA ARG A 144 11.36 3.93 2.37
C ARG A 144 12.72 3.75 3.02
N LYS A 145 12.89 2.64 3.74
CA LYS A 145 14.18 2.20 4.31
C LYS A 145 14.86 1.13 3.45
#